data_c46b2f8dbf6b453dbfa1d43949e088f8
#
_entry.id   c46b2f8dbf6b453dbfa1d43949e088f8
#
_cell.length_a   1.000
_cell.length_b   1.000
_cell.length_c   1.000
_cell.angle_alpha   90.00
_cell.angle_beta   90.00
_cell.angle_gamma   90.00
#
_symmetry.space_group_name_H-M   'P 1'
#
loop_
_entity.id
_entity.type
_entity.pdbx_description
1 polymer ?
#
loop_
_entity_poly.entity_id
_entity_poly.type
_entity_poly.pdbx_seq_one_letter_code
_entity_poly.pdbx_strand_id
1 'polypeptide(L)'
;MKIRVGVSNRHIHLCKHDADILFGSDYIFQKRNDLSQEGEYACMETVRVWTNKGEFSHVRVIGPLREYTQVEVSEDDARVLGINPPMRNSGMLQDSESVWVGGPKGEKFIKNCCIKANRHIHCNTSDNIGHNNRDIVKVKFNDIIIDNVHIKMGDKYKLEMHIDKSDAEKYGIENGDYIELE
;
A
#
# COMPACT_ATOMS: atom_id res chain seq x y z
N MET A 1 -19.36 14.22 -4.17
CA MET A 1 -19.60 13.01 -3.30
C MET A 1 -18.53 12.97 -2.23
N LYS A 2 -18.92 12.71 -0.95
CA LYS A 2 -17.92 12.59 0.15
C LYS A 2 -17.40 11.15 0.25
N ILE A 3 -16.08 10.99 0.27
CA ILE A 3 -15.40 9.69 0.33
C ILE A 3 -14.44 9.71 1.51
N ARG A 4 -14.50 8.67 2.34
CA ARG A 4 -13.61 8.50 3.49
C ARG A 4 -12.17 8.26 3.03
N VAL A 5 -11.19 8.76 3.78
CA VAL A 5 -9.77 8.58 3.49
C VAL A 5 -9.17 7.55 4.45
N GLY A 6 -8.48 6.58 3.88
CA GLY A 6 -7.57 5.66 4.56
C GLY A 6 -6.12 6.07 4.33
N VAL A 7 -5.39 6.32 5.41
CA VAL A 7 -3.95 6.62 5.34
C VAL A 7 -3.15 5.35 5.56
N SER A 8 -2.35 4.97 4.57
CA SER A 8 -1.50 3.78 4.66
C SER A 8 -0.09 4.13 5.13
N ASN A 9 0.41 3.33 6.07
CA ASN A 9 1.82 3.31 6.43
C ASN A 9 2.56 2.31 5.54
N ARG A 10 3.92 2.34 5.57
CA ARG A 10 4.74 1.32 4.91
C ARG A 10 4.30 -0.07 5.33
N HIS A 11 4.22 -0.97 4.38
CA HIS A 11 3.82 -2.35 4.58
C HIS A 11 4.34 -3.25 3.47
N ILE A 12 4.16 -4.55 3.65
CA ILE A 12 4.57 -5.55 2.69
C ILE A 12 3.45 -6.57 2.46
N HIS A 13 3.23 -6.90 1.19
CA HIS A 13 2.49 -8.07 0.75
C HIS A 13 3.48 -9.14 0.35
N LEU A 14 3.30 -10.37 0.79
CA LEU A 14 4.20 -11.48 0.49
C LEU A 14 3.56 -12.47 -0.48
N CYS A 15 4.37 -13.01 -1.38
CA CYS A 15 4.01 -14.24 -2.08
C CYS A 15 4.39 -15.45 -1.21
N LYS A 16 3.81 -16.61 -1.53
CA LYS A 16 4.06 -17.86 -0.78
C LYS A 16 5.54 -18.22 -0.69
N HIS A 17 6.25 -18.13 -1.82
CA HIS A 17 7.67 -18.47 -1.88
C HIS A 17 8.52 -17.62 -0.93
N ASP A 18 8.31 -16.30 -0.91
CA ASP A 18 9.06 -15.41 -0.03
C ASP A 18 8.64 -15.56 1.43
N ALA A 19 7.35 -15.78 1.68
CA ALA A 19 6.85 -16.10 3.01
C ALA A 19 7.52 -17.34 3.60
N ASP A 20 7.71 -18.40 2.80
CA ASP A 20 8.39 -19.63 3.23
C ASP A 20 9.86 -19.39 3.60
N ILE A 21 10.56 -18.55 2.85
CA ILE A 21 11.95 -18.18 3.15
C ILE A 21 12.04 -17.39 4.47
N LEU A 22 11.14 -16.43 4.65
CA LEU A 22 11.21 -15.49 5.77
C LEU A 22 10.66 -16.07 7.07
N PHE A 23 9.64 -16.92 7.02
CA PHE A 23 8.92 -17.44 8.18
C PHE A 23 8.98 -18.95 8.33
N GLY A 24 9.40 -19.68 7.32
CA GLY A 24 9.39 -21.14 7.24
C GLY A 24 8.22 -21.66 6.43
N SER A 25 8.38 -22.88 5.88
CA SER A 25 7.34 -23.54 5.08
C SER A 25 6.06 -23.70 5.91
N ASP A 26 4.93 -23.47 5.26
CA ASP A 26 3.60 -23.63 5.84
C ASP A 26 3.30 -22.76 7.08
N TYR A 27 4.05 -21.65 7.24
CA TYR A 27 3.75 -20.69 8.30
C TYR A 27 2.37 -20.06 8.09
N ILE A 28 1.58 -20.02 9.17
CA ILE A 28 0.24 -19.44 9.18
C ILE A 28 0.30 -18.07 9.83
N PHE A 29 0.12 -17.03 9.03
CA PHE A 29 0.09 -15.65 9.51
C PHE A 29 -1.12 -15.41 10.42
N GLN A 30 -0.88 -14.74 11.54
CA GLN A 30 -1.92 -14.44 12.52
C GLN A 30 -2.54 -13.08 12.22
N LYS A 31 -3.85 -13.06 12.06
CA LYS A 31 -4.60 -11.82 11.89
C LYS A 31 -4.55 -10.98 13.16
N ARG A 32 -4.14 -9.72 13.02
CA ARG A 32 -4.22 -8.71 14.06
C ARG A 32 -5.58 -7.99 14.02
N ASN A 33 -5.97 -7.50 12.85
CA ASN A 33 -7.25 -6.83 12.59
C ASN A 33 -7.58 -6.83 11.09
N ASP A 34 -8.85 -6.77 10.76
CA ASP A 34 -9.29 -6.54 9.40
C ASP A 34 -8.96 -5.12 8.95
N LEU A 35 -8.70 -4.95 7.65
CA LEU A 35 -8.58 -3.65 7.02
C LEU A 35 -9.93 -3.22 6.42
N SER A 36 -10.00 -2.01 5.91
CA SER A 36 -11.24 -1.47 5.32
C SER A 36 -11.69 -2.24 4.09
N GLN A 37 -10.75 -2.72 3.29
CA GLN A 37 -11.06 -3.51 2.10
C GLN A 37 -11.34 -4.98 2.47
N GLU A 38 -12.40 -5.54 1.90
CA GLU A 38 -12.85 -6.89 2.21
C GLU A 38 -11.78 -7.94 1.89
N GLY A 39 -11.52 -8.81 2.85
CA GLY A 39 -10.55 -9.90 2.74
C GLY A 39 -9.12 -9.50 3.03
N GLU A 40 -8.80 -8.22 3.14
CA GLU A 40 -7.48 -7.76 3.56
C GLU A 40 -7.38 -7.60 5.08
N TYR A 41 -6.24 -7.92 5.64
CA TYR A 41 -6.00 -7.83 7.07
C TYR A 41 -4.53 -7.53 7.40
N ALA A 42 -4.31 -6.81 8.48
CA ALA A 42 -2.99 -6.65 9.06
C ALA A 42 -2.62 -7.92 9.83
N CYS A 43 -1.42 -8.46 9.58
CA CYS A 43 -0.89 -9.57 10.34
C CYS A 43 -0.25 -9.10 11.66
N MET A 44 -0.11 -10.00 12.63
CA MET A 44 0.71 -9.76 13.82
C MET A 44 2.19 -9.63 13.46
N GLU A 45 2.59 -10.32 12.41
CA GLU A 45 3.96 -10.41 11.92
C GLU A 45 4.44 -9.12 11.27
N THR A 46 5.72 -8.86 11.45
CA THR A 46 6.48 -7.82 10.77
C THR A 46 7.75 -8.40 10.18
N VAL A 47 8.30 -7.72 9.21
CA VAL A 47 9.60 -8.03 8.63
C VAL A 47 10.53 -6.82 8.76
N ARG A 48 11.83 -7.06 8.72
CA ARG A 48 12.83 -6.01 8.51
C ARG A 48 12.94 -5.74 7.01
N VAL A 49 13.00 -4.47 6.62
CA VAL A 49 13.25 -4.04 5.24
C VAL A 49 14.43 -3.09 5.25
N TRP A 50 15.45 -3.32 4.40
CA TRP A 50 16.64 -2.49 4.40
C TRP A 50 17.33 -2.42 3.04
N THR A 51 18.22 -1.44 2.95
CA THR A 51 19.20 -1.26 1.89
C THR A 51 20.58 -1.02 2.52
N ASN A 52 21.58 -0.69 1.73
CA ASN A 52 22.88 -0.25 2.25
C ASN A 52 22.86 1.17 2.86
N LYS A 53 21.76 1.89 2.80
CA LYS A 53 21.64 3.27 3.27
C LYS A 53 20.73 3.45 4.47
N GLY A 54 19.76 2.55 4.67
CA GLY A 54 18.84 2.65 5.79
C GLY A 54 17.96 1.43 5.94
N GLU A 55 17.19 1.40 7.04
CA GLU A 55 16.37 0.26 7.40
C GLU A 55 15.10 0.64 8.16
N PHE A 56 14.14 -0.27 8.12
CA PHE A 56 12.99 -0.34 9.02
C PHE A 56 12.93 -1.73 9.65
N SER A 57 13.00 -1.79 10.97
CA SER A 57 13.01 -3.06 11.71
C SER A 57 11.65 -3.75 11.75
N HIS A 58 10.54 -3.00 11.59
CA HIS A 58 9.18 -3.49 11.73
C HIS A 58 8.28 -2.95 10.62
N VAL A 59 8.24 -3.67 9.49
CA VAL A 59 7.32 -3.41 8.39
C VAL A 59 6.20 -4.42 8.45
N ARG A 60 4.95 -3.95 8.55
CA ARG A 60 3.77 -4.79 8.74
C ARG A 60 3.50 -5.67 7.52
N VAL A 61 3.30 -6.96 7.76
CA VAL A 61 2.78 -7.87 6.73
C VAL A 61 1.27 -7.68 6.61
N ILE A 62 0.80 -7.52 5.37
CA ILE A 62 -0.62 -7.44 5.03
C ILE A 62 -1.00 -8.73 4.30
N GLY A 63 -1.98 -9.42 4.86
CA GLY A 63 -2.56 -10.63 4.27
C GLY A 63 -3.82 -10.33 3.47
N PRO A 64 -4.25 -11.30 2.67
CA PRO A 64 -3.68 -12.63 2.44
C PRO A 64 -2.41 -12.61 1.58
N LEU A 65 -1.73 -13.76 1.45
CA LEU A 65 -0.61 -13.91 0.52
C LEU A 65 -1.06 -13.60 -0.92
N ARG A 66 -0.17 -12.98 -1.68
CA ARG A 66 -0.39 -12.62 -3.08
C ARG A 66 0.47 -13.47 -4.02
N GLU A 67 0.29 -13.32 -5.33
CA GLU A 67 1.13 -13.97 -6.34
C GLU A 67 2.54 -13.35 -6.43
N TYR A 68 2.72 -12.14 -5.91
CA TYR A 68 3.98 -11.40 -5.91
C TYR A 68 4.23 -10.74 -4.56
N THR A 69 5.50 -10.52 -4.23
CA THR A 69 5.90 -9.71 -3.07
C THR A 69 5.98 -8.24 -3.48
N GLN A 70 5.35 -7.37 -2.69
CA GLN A 70 5.33 -5.93 -2.92
C GLN A 70 5.52 -5.18 -1.61
N VAL A 71 6.51 -4.30 -1.59
CA VAL A 71 6.76 -3.34 -0.51
C VAL A 71 6.21 -1.99 -0.94
N GLU A 72 5.34 -1.41 -0.12
CA GLU A 72 4.82 -0.06 -0.33
C GLU A 72 5.41 0.89 0.70
N VAL A 73 5.98 1.97 0.23
CA VAL A 73 6.63 2.99 1.04
C VAL A 73 6.14 4.39 0.66
N SER A 74 6.19 5.31 1.60
CA SER A 74 5.98 6.73 1.32
C SER A 74 7.25 7.38 0.77
N GLU A 75 7.15 8.64 0.35
CA GLU A 75 8.31 9.44 -0.06
C GLU A 75 9.36 9.56 1.05
N ASP A 76 8.92 9.79 2.29
CA ASP A 76 9.84 9.92 3.43
C ASP A 76 10.49 8.58 3.81
N ASP A 77 9.75 7.49 3.72
CA ASP A 77 10.30 6.14 3.90
C ASP A 77 11.37 5.83 2.84
N ALA A 78 11.11 6.21 1.58
CA ALA A 78 12.06 6.03 0.49
C ALA A 78 13.37 6.79 0.73
N ARG A 79 13.30 8.00 1.28
CA ARG A 79 14.50 8.77 1.68
C ARG A 79 15.30 8.07 2.77
N VAL A 80 14.65 7.50 3.78
CA VAL A 80 15.32 6.71 4.82
C VAL A 80 16.03 5.51 4.21
N LEU A 81 15.39 4.79 3.30
CA LEU A 81 15.99 3.65 2.62
C LEU A 81 17.02 4.05 1.55
N GLY A 82 17.10 5.35 1.19
CA GLY A 82 17.99 5.87 0.17
C GLY A 82 17.71 5.31 -1.23
N ILE A 83 16.46 5.09 -1.56
CA ILE A 83 15.96 4.60 -2.86
C ILE A 83 14.97 5.59 -3.47
N ASN A 84 14.66 5.41 -4.76
CA ASN A 84 13.69 6.24 -5.46
C ASN A 84 12.63 5.34 -6.16
N PRO A 85 11.75 4.70 -5.40
CA PRO A 85 10.74 3.81 -5.98
C PRO A 85 9.76 4.60 -6.86
N PRO A 86 9.37 4.03 -8.00
CA PRO A 86 8.40 4.68 -8.86
C PRO A 86 7.01 4.69 -8.21
N MET A 87 6.23 5.70 -8.56
CA MET A 87 4.81 5.74 -8.24
C MET A 87 4.05 4.82 -9.19
N ARG A 88 3.37 3.82 -8.66
CA ARG A 88 2.72 2.74 -9.43
C ARG A 88 1.38 2.33 -8.83
N ASN A 89 0.56 1.73 -9.66
CA ASN A 89 -0.54 0.91 -9.19
C ASN A 89 0.00 -0.43 -8.68
N SER A 90 -0.64 -0.98 -7.64
CA SER A 90 -0.30 -2.28 -7.07
C SER A 90 -0.19 -3.36 -8.16
N GLY A 91 0.85 -4.16 -8.12
CA GLY A 91 1.17 -5.18 -9.11
C GLY A 91 2.02 -4.71 -10.29
N MET A 92 2.17 -3.42 -10.51
CA MET A 92 3.02 -2.87 -11.58
C MET A 92 4.46 -2.70 -11.09
N LEU A 93 5.18 -3.82 -10.96
CA LEU A 93 6.47 -3.89 -10.28
C LEU A 93 7.67 -3.87 -11.21
N GLN A 94 7.48 -3.93 -12.53
CA GLN A 94 8.57 -3.92 -13.49
C GLN A 94 9.43 -2.65 -13.30
N ASP A 95 10.75 -2.83 -13.22
CA ASP A 95 11.74 -1.76 -13.05
C ASP A 95 11.52 -0.90 -11.78
N SER A 96 10.83 -1.47 -10.77
CA SER A 96 10.73 -0.85 -9.45
C SER A 96 11.99 -1.11 -8.61
N GLU A 97 12.05 -0.49 -7.43
CA GLU A 97 13.21 -0.65 -6.55
C GLU A 97 13.27 -2.04 -5.91
N SER A 98 14.47 -2.42 -5.52
CA SER A 98 14.79 -3.71 -4.90
C SER A 98 15.30 -3.48 -3.49
N VAL A 99 14.88 -4.33 -2.56
CA VAL A 99 15.26 -4.22 -1.14
C VAL A 99 15.57 -5.58 -0.54
N TRP A 100 16.31 -5.58 0.55
CA TRP A 100 16.45 -6.74 1.43
C TRP A 100 15.23 -6.83 2.35
N VAL A 101 14.74 -8.04 2.56
CA VAL A 101 13.65 -8.34 3.49
C VAL A 101 14.09 -9.49 4.38
N GLY A 102 13.92 -9.34 5.68
CA GLY A 102 14.28 -10.35 6.69
C GLY A 102 13.12 -10.69 7.61
N GLY A 103 12.95 -11.96 7.86
CA GLY A 103 12.02 -12.54 8.81
C GLY A 103 12.73 -13.41 9.85
N PRO A 104 11.99 -14.11 10.70
CA PRO A 104 12.58 -14.90 11.81
C PRO A 104 13.37 -16.13 11.34
N LYS A 105 13.18 -16.60 10.11
CA LYS A 105 13.82 -17.82 9.58
C LYS A 105 14.84 -17.54 8.49
N GLY A 106 14.81 -16.40 7.85
CA GLY A 106 15.75 -16.07 6.79
C GLY A 106 15.59 -14.67 6.25
N GLU A 107 16.42 -14.35 5.28
CA GLU A 107 16.42 -13.08 4.59
C GLU A 107 16.59 -13.26 3.09
N LYS A 108 16.10 -12.31 2.31
CA LYS A 108 16.17 -12.34 0.86
C LYS A 108 16.29 -10.95 0.27
N PHE A 109 17.15 -10.80 -0.75
CA PHE A 109 17.12 -9.64 -1.62
C PHE A 109 16.01 -9.84 -2.68
N ILE A 110 15.00 -8.99 -2.65
CA ILE A 110 13.85 -9.10 -3.54
C ILE A 110 13.97 -8.00 -4.60
N LYS A 111 14.06 -8.43 -5.85
CA LYS A 111 14.19 -7.53 -6.99
C LYS A 111 12.82 -7.01 -7.42
N ASN A 112 12.80 -5.74 -7.87
CA ASN A 112 11.61 -5.13 -8.48
C ASN A 112 10.35 -5.32 -7.62
N CYS A 113 10.42 -4.95 -6.34
CA CYS A 113 9.35 -5.20 -5.40
C CYS A 113 8.87 -3.95 -4.63
N CYS A 114 9.59 -2.84 -4.72
CA CYS A 114 9.30 -1.67 -3.90
C CYS A 114 8.79 -0.50 -4.75
N ILE A 115 7.61 -0.02 -4.41
CA ILE A 115 6.90 1.08 -5.08
C ILE A 115 6.39 2.11 -4.08
N LYS A 116 6.08 3.30 -4.57
CA LYS A 116 5.12 4.22 -3.94
C LYS A 116 3.76 3.98 -4.60
N ALA A 117 2.74 3.71 -3.80
CA ALA A 117 1.40 3.49 -4.34
C ALA A 117 0.80 4.80 -4.87
N ASN A 118 0.21 4.76 -6.07
CA ASN A 118 -0.62 5.87 -6.53
C ASN A 118 -1.74 6.15 -5.53
N ARG A 119 -2.08 7.43 -5.36
CA ARG A 119 -3.35 7.81 -4.72
C ARG A 119 -4.48 7.15 -5.48
N HIS A 120 -5.40 6.53 -4.79
CA HIS A 120 -6.48 5.86 -5.48
C HIS A 120 -7.76 5.79 -4.65
N ILE A 121 -8.88 5.72 -5.34
CA ILE A 121 -10.19 5.46 -4.78
C ILE A 121 -10.58 4.04 -5.14
N HIS A 122 -10.77 3.19 -4.14
CA HIS A 122 -11.47 1.93 -4.30
C HIS A 122 -12.98 2.19 -4.34
N CYS A 123 -13.67 1.58 -5.27
CA CYS A 123 -15.12 1.64 -5.36
C CYS A 123 -15.70 0.38 -5.98
N ASN A 124 -16.95 0.12 -5.68
CA ASN A 124 -17.77 -0.88 -6.34
C ASN A 124 -18.56 -0.21 -7.48
N THR A 125 -18.97 -0.98 -8.47
CA THR A 125 -19.82 -0.47 -9.56
C THR A 125 -21.14 0.11 -9.06
N SER A 126 -21.69 -0.41 -7.95
CA SER A 126 -22.91 0.09 -7.31
C SER A 126 -22.75 1.45 -6.61
N ASP A 127 -21.53 1.91 -6.37
CA ASP A 127 -21.29 3.21 -5.71
C ASP A 127 -21.64 4.41 -6.60
N ASN A 128 -21.76 4.18 -7.93
CA ASN A 128 -22.18 5.20 -8.92
C ASN A 128 -21.41 6.53 -8.79
N ILE A 129 -20.10 6.44 -8.70
CA ILE A 129 -19.24 7.62 -8.50
C ILE A 129 -19.11 8.54 -9.73
N GLY A 130 -19.72 8.18 -10.86
CA GLY A 130 -19.70 8.97 -12.10
C GLY A 130 -18.42 8.82 -12.93
N HIS A 131 -17.53 7.90 -12.56
CA HIS A 131 -16.25 7.63 -13.23
C HIS A 131 -16.10 6.15 -13.56
N ASN A 132 -15.17 5.84 -14.47
CA ASN A 132 -14.87 4.48 -14.87
C ASN A 132 -13.60 3.95 -14.18
N ASN A 133 -13.44 2.63 -14.20
CA ASN A 133 -12.20 2.00 -13.75
C ASN A 133 -11.00 2.53 -14.54
N ARG A 134 -9.94 2.90 -13.83
CA ARG A 134 -8.68 3.51 -14.34
C ARG A 134 -8.76 4.98 -14.73
N ASP A 135 -9.90 5.64 -14.56
CA ASP A 135 -9.93 7.10 -14.68
C ASP A 135 -8.97 7.74 -13.67
N ILE A 136 -8.45 8.89 -14.05
CA ILE A 136 -7.64 9.74 -13.16
C ILE A 136 -8.44 11.00 -12.88
N VAL A 137 -8.70 11.24 -11.61
CA VAL A 137 -9.59 12.29 -11.15
C VAL A 137 -8.90 13.26 -10.21
N LYS A 138 -9.59 14.35 -9.91
CA LYS A 138 -9.24 15.27 -8.85
C LYS A 138 -10.23 15.12 -7.70
N VAL A 139 -9.72 15.33 -6.50
CA VAL A 139 -10.56 15.38 -5.30
C VAL A 139 -10.26 16.64 -4.52
N LYS A 140 -11.21 17.07 -3.72
CA LYS A 140 -11.08 18.27 -2.89
C LYS A 140 -11.06 17.89 -1.42
N PHE A 141 -10.10 18.45 -0.68
CA PHE A 141 -10.05 18.40 0.77
C PHE A 141 -9.98 19.83 1.30
N ASN A 142 -11.04 20.30 1.95
CA ASN A 142 -11.22 21.71 2.30
C ASN A 142 -11.07 22.59 1.04
N ASP A 143 -10.08 23.49 1.01
CA ASP A 143 -9.78 24.35 -0.14
C ASP A 143 -8.63 23.80 -1.04
N ILE A 144 -8.14 22.60 -0.75
CA ILE A 144 -7.01 22.00 -1.46
C ILE A 144 -7.54 21.01 -2.52
N ILE A 145 -7.05 21.17 -3.75
CA ILE A 145 -7.28 20.19 -4.82
C ILE A 145 -6.12 19.20 -4.85
N ILE A 146 -6.45 17.94 -4.78
CA ILE A 146 -5.51 16.81 -4.88
C ILE A 146 -5.75 16.15 -6.23
N ASP A 147 -4.77 16.18 -7.08
CA ASP A 147 -4.80 15.61 -8.42
C ASP A 147 -4.21 14.19 -8.46
N ASN A 148 -4.24 13.60 -9.65
CA ASN A 148 -3.65 12.29 -9.94
C ASN A 148 -4.17 11.19 -8.99
N VAL A 149 -5.48 11.14 -8.78
CA VAL A 149 -6.15 10.10 -8.00
C VAL A 149 -6.74 9.07 -8.94
N HIS A 150 -6.31 7.83 -8.83
CA HIS A 150 -6.70 6.75 -9.73
C HIS A 150 -7.97 6.05 -9.24
N ILE A 151 -8.93 5.81 -10.13
CA ILE A 151 -10.11 5.00 -9.80
C ILE A 151 -9.78 3.52 -9.95
N LYS A 152 -10.02 2.75 -8.90
CA LYS A 152 -9.93 1.29 -8.87
C LYS A 152 -11.30 0.70 -8.57
N MET A 153 -11.93 0.12 -9.59
CA MET A 153 -13.27 -0.44 -9.47
C MET A 153 -13.20 -1.97 -9.40
N GLY A 154 -13.97 -2.55 -8.48
CA GLY A 154 -14.07 -3.99 -8.31
C GLY A 154 -15.21 -4.38 -7.36
N ASP A 155 -15.80 -5.56 -7.58
CA ASP A 155 -17.04 -5.99 -6.90
C ASP A 155 -16.91 -6.11 -5.37
N LYS A 156 -15.70 -6.33 -4.87
CA LYS A 156 -15.41 -6.47 -3.44
C LYS A 156 -14.87 -5.20 -2.79
N TYR A 157 -14.65 -4.14 -3.57
CA TYR A 157 -14.11 -2.91 -3.02
C TYR A 157 -15.16 -2.13 -2.25
N LYS A 158 -14.74 -1.57 -1.13
CA LYS A 158 -15.48 -0.56 -0.37
C LYS A 158 -15.03 0.82 -0.80
N LEU A 159 -15.96 1.75 -0.89
CA LEU A 159 -15.70 3.13 -1.27
C LEU A 159 -14.79 3.80 -0.25
N GLU A 160 -13.52 3.97 -0.60
CA GLU A 160 -12.51 4.62 0.23
C GLU A 160 -11.36 5.14 -0.64
N MET A 161 -10.89 6.35 -0.33
CA MET A 161 -9.66 6.87 -0.91
C MET A 161 -8.46 6.42 -0.07
N HIS A 162 -7.40 5.98 -0.74
CA HIS A 162 -6.15 5.59 -0.11
C HIS A 162 -5.03 6.55 -0.53
N ILE A 163 -4.31 7.06 0.47
CA ILE A 163 -3.09 7.85 0.32
C ILE A 163 -2.03 7.36 1.28
N ASP A 164 -0.76 7.60 0.97
CA ASP A 164 0.32 7.31 1.90
C ASP A 164 0.48 8.40 2.97
N LYS A 165 1.30 8.09 3.97
CA LYS A 165 1.53 8.99 5.11
C LYS A 165 2.16 10.33 4.69
N SER A 166 3.10 10.35 3.74
CA SER A 166 3.73 11.59 3.28
C SER A 166 2.74 12.50 2.56
N ASP A 167 1.85 11.93 1.75
CA ASP A 167 0.75 12.68 1.13
C ASP A 167 -0.24 13.19 2.17
N ALA A 168 -0.61 12.36 3.15
CA ALA A 168 -1.50 12.77 4.23
C ALA A 168 -0.93 13.96 5.01
N GLU A 169 0.33 13.91 5.39
CA GLU A 169 1.03 15.01 6.07
C GLU A 169 1.09 16.27 5.21
N LYS A 170 1.41 16.13 3.91
CA LYS A 170 1.48 17.23 2.95
C LYS A 170 0.16 18.01 2.84
N TYR A 171 -0.95 17.32 2.86
CA TYR A 171 -2.29 17.92 2.69
C TYR A 171 -3.02 18.17 3.99
N GLY A 172 -2.44 17.79 5.14
CA GLY A 172 -3.06 17.92 6.46
C GLY A 172 -4.28 17.01 6.65
N ILE A 173 -4.24 15.82 6.03
CA ILE A 173 -5.31 14.82 6.09
C ILE A 173 -5.00 13.80 7.19
N GLU A 174 -6.00 13.49 7.99
CA GLU A 174 -5.93 12.42 8.99
C GLU A 174 -6.70 11.17 8.51
N ASN A 175 -6.30 10.02 9.04
CA ASN A 175 -7.01 8.78 8.74
C ASN A 175 -8.46 8.86 9.22
N GLY A 176 -9.40 8.66 8.29
CA GLY A 176 -10.82 8.76 8.56
C GLY A 176 -11.47 10.08 8.15
N ASP A 177 -10.69 11.06 7.70
CA ASP A 177 -11.22 12.28 7.07
C ASP A 177 -12.01 11.98 5.80
N TYR A 178 -12.68 12.98 5.28
CA TYR A 178 -13.48 12.90 4.07
C TYR A 178 -13.01 13.91 3.02
N ILE A 179 -12.84 13.40 1.80
CA ILE A 179 -12.64 14.23 0.60
C ILE A 179 -13.93 14.31 -0.21
N GLU A 180 -13.98 15.28 -1.10
CA GLU A 180 -15.05 15.43 -2.09
C GLU A 180 -14.51 15.06 -3.48
N LEU A 181 -15.15 14.08 -4.11
CA LEU A 181 -14.92 13.76 -5.51
C LEU A 181 -15.69 14.76 -6.37
N GLU A 182 -14.96 15.42 -7.27
CA GLU A 182 -15.51 16.39 -8.25
C GLU A 182 -16.10 15.69 -9.49
#